data_954b4a2815371bea0c6226cb19571f85
#
_entry.id   954b4a2815371bea0c6226cb19571f85
#
_cell.length_a   1.000
_cell.length_b   1.000
_cell.length_c   1.000
_cell.angle_alpha   90.00
_cell.angle_beta   90.00
_cell.angle_gamma   90.00
#
_symmetry.space_group_name_H-M   'P 1'
#
loop_
_entity.id
_entity.type
_entity.pdbx_description
1 polymer ?
#
loop_
_entity_poly.entity_id
_entity_poly.type
_entity_poly.pdbx_seq_one_letter_code
_entity_poly.pdbx_strand_id
1 'polypeptide(L)'
;RGPSGNTHLGHLMPWIFNKWMQDTFGCDMLFQMTDDEKFLFKDLTLEETGRMAYENALDFVALGFDPKKTKIIVDTKNVGKMYPIALRVAKRTTFSTAKAVFGFDASTNIGSIFYTTMQSVPAFLPSEDAGRPVPVVIPCGIDQDPHFRVTRDAAPHLGYPKPALIFCKMFPGLNGGDKMSSSDENATIYTTDTPKAVKKKVGRAFTGGRVSVEEQRKLGGNPEVCAVFKYNFYLFEPDDARLNELADKCRKGEILCGECKMCLTERINVFLEGHQERREKAKDIVGDMTYDGFEW
;
A
#
# COMPACT_ATOMS: atom_id res chain seq x y z
N ARG A 1 -3.43 4.34 5.84
CA ARG A 1 -3.55 2.89 5.67
C ARG A 1 -3.84 2.20 7.00
N GLY A 2 -4.82 1.25 7.02
CA GLY A 2 -5.00 0.35 8.16
C GLY A 2 -3.76 -0.53 8.37
N PRO A 3 -3.13 -0.53 9.55
CA PRO A 3 -1.96 -1.36 9.81
C PRO A 3 -2.31 -2.85 9.75
N SER A 4 -1.34 -3.70 9.42
CA SER A 4 -1.51 -5.15 9.34
C SER A 4 -0.39 -5.87 10.09
N GLY A 5 -0.64 -7.11 10.52
CA GLY A 5 0.36 -7.89 11.26
C GLY A 5 1.66 -8.06 10.46
N ASN A 6 1.55 -8.33 9.16
CA ASN A 6 2.70 -8.44 8.26
C ASN A 6 2.51 -7.56 7.02
N THR A 7 3.54 -6.81 6.67
CA THR A 7 3.61 -6.08 5.40
C THR A 7 3.97 -7.06 4.28
N HIS A 8 3.35 -6.89 3.11
CA HIS A 8 3.64 -7.70 1.92
C HIS A 8 3.88 -6.81 0.69
N LEU A 9 4.41 -7.37 -0.39
CA LEU A 9 4.79 -6.63 -1.61
C LEU A 9 3.64 -5.78 -2.16
N GLY A 10 2.39 -6.26 -2.06
CA GLY A 10 1.22 -5.47 -2.48
C GLY A 10 1.03 -4.17 -1.69
N HIS A 11 1.51 -4.10 -0.45
CA HIS A 11 1.53 -2.88 0.33
C HIS A 11 2.69 -1.96 -0.07
N LEU A 12 3.84 -2.55 -0.39
CA LEU A 12 5.02 -1.78 -0.76
C LEU A 12 4.88 -1.09 -2.12
N MET A 13 4.15 -1.68 -3.06
CA MET A 13 4.04 -1.14 -4.42
C MET A 13 3.57 0.32 -4.45
N PRO A 14 2.43 0.71 -3.82
CA PRO A 14 2.06 2.12 -3.77
C PRO A 14 3.05 2.98 -2.95
N TRP A 15 3.73 2.42 -1.96
CA TRP A 15 4.74 3.17 -1.19
C TRP A 15 6.01 3.42 -2.01
N ILE A 16 6.45 2.44 -2.81
CA ILE A 16 7.57 2.61 -3.76
C ILE A 16 7.23 3.69 -4.79
N PHE A 17 5.99 3.73 -5.29
CA PHE A 17 5.53 4.79 -6.16
C PHE A 17 5.57 6.17 -5.47
N ASN A 18 5.12 6.26 -4.21
CA ASN A 18 5.21 7.47 -3.42
C ASN A 18 6.66 7.92 -3.18
N LYS A 19 7.56 6.96 -2.94
CA LYS A 19 9.00 7.24 -2.81
C LYS A 19 9.57 7.82 -4.11
N TRP A 20 9.23 7.22 -5.23
CA TRP A 20 9.61 7.75 -6.54
C TRP A 20 9.08 9.19 -6.77
N MET A 21 7.83 9.46 -6.38
CA MET A 21 7.28 10.83 -6.45
C MET A 21 8.06 11.80 -5.56
N GLN A 22 8.39 11.41 -4.34
CA GLN A 22 9.20 12.25 -3.44
C GLN A 22 10.57 12.55 -4.05
N ASP A 23 11.26 11.55 -4.61
CA ASP A 23 12.60 11.71 -5.20
C ASP A 23 12.56 12.58 -6.46
N THR A 24 11.52 12.41 -7.28
CA THR A 24 11.41 13.10 -8.57
C THR A 24 10.98 14.56 -8.39
N PHE A 25 10.03 14.82 -7.50
CA PHE A 25 9.42 16.14 -7.36
C PHE A 25 9.85 16.88 -6.08
N GLY A 26 10.59 16.23 -5.20
CA GLY A 26 11.05 16.82 -3.94
C GLY A 26 9.91 17.21 -2.99
N CYS A 27 8.74 16.56 -3.09
CA CYS A 27 7.55 16.87 -2.31
C CYS A 27 7.65 16.36 -0.87
N ASP A 28 6.91 17.01 0.02
CA ASP A 28 6.70 16.51 1.37
C ASP A 28 5.76 15.29 1.34
N MET A 29 5.97 14.36 2.28
CA MET A 29 5.19 13.14 2.44
C MET A 29 4.54 13.10 3.81
N LEU A 30 3.23 12.87 3.82
CA LEU A 30 2.47 12.60 5.03
C LEU A 30 1.92 11.18 4.95
N PHE A 31 2.41 10.28 5.80
CA PHE A 31 2.04 8.88 5.80
C PHE A 31 1.15 8.57 7.01
N GLN A 32 -0.12 8.23 6.74
CA GLN A 32 -1.11 7.93 7.77
C GLN A 32 -1.19 6.43 8.06
N MET A 33 -1.15 6.09 9.34
CA MET A 33 -1.48 4.79 9.90
C MET A 33 -2.82 4.90 10.63
N THR A 34 -3.85 4.25 10.07
CA THR A 34 -5.22 4.28 10.60
C THR A 34 -5.41 3.12 11.58
N ASP A 35 -4.79 3.24 12.76
CA ASP A 35 -4.86 2.24 13.82
C ASP A 35 -6.25 2.16 14.45
N ASP A 36 -6.97 3.27 14.51
CA ASP A 36 -8.36 3.38 14.91
C ASP A 36 -9.31 2.66 13.93
N GLU A 37 -9.12 2.80 12.60
CA GLU A 37 -9.87 2.03 11.61
C GLU A 37 -9.75 0.54 11.89
N LYS A 38 -8.51 0.09 12.08
CA LYS A 38 -8.23 -1.32 12.26
C LYS A 38 -8.92 -1.88 13.50
N PHE A 39 -8.92 -1.12 14.60
CA PHE A 39 -9.63 -1.43 15.81
C PHE A 39 -11.16 -1.48 15.60
N LEU A 40 -11.73 -0.48 14.91
CA LEU A 40 -13.16 -0.35 14.73
C LEU A 40 -13.79 -1.43 13.84
N PHE A 41 -13.02 -1.97 12.88
CA PHE A 41 -13.51 -2.94 11.90
C PHE A 41 -13.02 -4.38 12.14
N LYS A 42 -12.18 -4.62 13.16
CA LYS A 42 -11.65 -5.95 13.49
C LYS A 42 -11.71 -6.21 14.98
N ASP A 43 -11.74 -7.47 15.36
CA ASP A 43 -11.65 -7.90 16.76
C ASP A 43 -10.18 -7.86 17.20
N LEU A 44 -9.70 -6.67 17.54
CA LEU A 44 -8.33 -6.35 17.95
C LEU A 44 -8.37 -5.29 19.05
N THR A 45 -7.34 -5.24 19.89
CA THR A 45 -7.17 -4.17 20.87
C THR A 45 -6.45 -2.96 20.27
N LEU A 46 -6.53 -1.79 20.90
CA LEU A 46 -5.75 -0.61 20.47
C LEU A 46 -4.24 -0.83 20.61
N GLU A 47 -3.80 -1.60 21.61
CA GLU A 47 -2.39 -1.95 21.76
C GLU A 47 -1.89 -2.83 20.61
N GLU A 48 -2.71 -3.77 20.13
CA GLU A 48 -2.37 -4.61 18.98
C GLU A 48 -2.28 -3.77 17.71
N THR A 49 -3.27 -2.89 17.45
CA THR A 49 -3.26 -2.05 16.25
C THR A 49 -2.11 -1.02 16.30
N GLY A 50 -1.78 -0.49 17.48
CA GLY A 50 -0.61 0.38 17.69
C GLY A 50 0.72 -0.34 17.40
N ARG A 51 0.88 -1.58 17.88
CA ARG A 51 2.07 -2.39 17.54
C ARG A 51 2.16 -2.67 16.03
N MET A 52 1.03 -2.99 15.39
CA MET A 52 1.00 -3.17 13.93
C MET A 52 1.37 -1.89 13.19
N ALA A 53 0.96 -0.72 13.69
CA ALA A 53 1.31 0.58 13.13
C ALA A 53 2.83 0.82 13.19
N TYR A 54 3.47 0.54 14.32
CA TYR A 54 4.92 0.61 14.47
C TYR A 54 5.65 -0.30 13.48
N GLU A 55 5.28 -1.59 13.43
CA GLU A 55 5.91 -2.56 12.53
C GLU A 55 5.77 -2.17 11.05
N ASN A 56 4.60 -1.64 10.66
CA ASN A 56 4.38 -1.16 9.28
C ASN A 56 5.14 0.15 9.02
N ALA A 57 5.33 1.01 10.03
CA ALA A 57 6.15 2.22 9.91
C ALA A 57 7.62 1.88 9.64
N LEU A 58 8.16 0.83 10.27
CA LEU A 58 9.52 0.35 9.97
C LEU A 58 9.67 -0.09 8.52
N ASP A 59 8.70 -0.83 7.97
CA ASP A 59 8.69 -1.23 6.56
C ASP A 59 8.59 -0.02 5.62
N PHE A 60 7.80 0.99 5.99
CA PHE A 60 7.69 2.24 5.23
C PHE A 60 9.02 3.02 5.23
N VAL A 61 9.61 3.22 6.40
CA VAL A 61 10.90 3.93 6.55
C VAL A 61 12.03 3.19 5.82
N ALA A 62 12.02 1.85 5.81
CA ALA A 62 13.00 1.02 5.10
C ALA A 62 13.01 1.22 3.58
N LEU A 63 11.98 1.86 3.00
CA LEU A 63 11.98 2.26 1.58
C LEU A 63 12.86 3.49 1.30
N GLY A 64 13.36 4.17 2.34
CA GLY A 64 14.35 5.23 2.23
C GLY A 64 13.75 6.61 1.94
N PHE A 65 12.54 6.89 2.42
CA PHE A 65 11.97 8.24 2.38
C PHE A 65 12.87 9.26 3.10
N ASP A 66 12.90 10.49 2.59
CA ASP A 66 13.66 11.59 3.22
C ASP A 66 13.05 11.94 4.60
N PRO A 67 13.76 11.73 5.72
CA PRO A 67 13.24 12.00 7.06
C PRO A 67 12.88 13.47 7.29
N LYS A 68 13.53 14.40 6.58
CA LYS A 68 13.27 15.84 6.69
C LYS A 68 11.98 16.27 5.99
N LYS A 69 11.51 15.47 5.03
CA LYS A 69 10.32 15.74 4.21
C LYS A 69 9.18 14.74 4.45
N THR A 70 9.35 13.84 5.39
CA THR A 70 8.35 12.78 5.65
C THR A 70 7.90 12.83 7.09
N LYS A 71 6.59 12.81 7.30
CA LYS A 71 5.98 12.67 8.61
C LYS A 71 5.01 11.50 8.63
N ILE A 72 5.06 10.72 9.71
CA ILE A 72 4.19 9.59 9.96
C ILE A 72 3.14 10.01 10.99
N ILE A 73 1.87 9.91 10.63
CA ILE A 73 0.72 10.11 11.51
C ILE A 73 0.20 8.74 11.94
N VAL A 74 -0.09 8.62 13.24
CA VAL A 74 -0.87 7.51 13.80
C VAL A 74 -2.13 8.12 14.40
N ASP A 75 -3.30 7.70 13.95
CA ASP A 75 -4.55 8.39 14.21
C ASP A 75 -4.83 8.55 15.72
N THR A 76 -4.65 7.48 16.52
CA THR A 76 -4.83 7.56 17.96
C THR A 76 -3.78 8.43 18.67
N LYS A 77 -2.55 8.49 18.18
CA LYS A 77 -1.46 9.30 18.74
C LYS A 77 -1.60 10.79 18.39
N ASN A 78 -2.11 11.10 17.22
CA ASN A 78 -2.22 12.47 16.71
C ASN A 78 -3.65 13.02 16.78
N VAL A 79 -4.54 12.38 17.53
CA VAL A 79 -5.96 12.73 17.63
C VAL A 79 -6.19 14.21 17.98
N GLY A 80 -5.35 14.81 18.81
CA GLY A 80 -5.45 16.23 19.20
C GLY A 80 -5.42 17.19 18.03
N LYS A 81 -4.60 16.92 17.01
CA LYS A 81 -4.52 17.70 15.78
C LYS A 81 -5.59 17.31 14.76
N MET A 82 -5.90 16.03 14.70
CA MET A 82 -6.80 15.48 13.69
C MET A 82 -8.27 15.73 14.02
N TYR A 83 -8.66 15.61 15.28
CA TYR A 83 -10.05 15.68 15.73
C TYR A 83 -10.77 16.98 15.37
N PRO A 84 -10.18 18.20 15.55
CA PRO A 84 -10.84 19.43 15.12
C PRO A 84 -11.16 19.49 13.63
N ILE A 85 -10.30 18.93 12.79
CA ILE A 85 -10.52 18.84 11.34
C ILE A 85 -11.64 17.83 11.06
N ALA A 86 -11.57 16.64 11.67
CA ALA A 86 -12.58 15.60 11.52
C ALA A 86 -13.98 16.09 11.93
N LEU A 87 -14.10 16.86 13.02
CA LEU A 87 -15.38 17.46 13.43
C LEU A 87 -15.93 18.43 12.37
N ARG A 88 -15.07 19.22 11.72
CA ARG A 88 -15.51 20.12 10.64
C ARG A 88 -16.01 19.32 9.42
N VAL A 89 -15.37 18.21 9.08
CA VAL A 89 -15.84 17.28 8.03
C VAL A 89 -17.14 16.62 8.45
N ALA A 90 -17.22 16.09 9.68
CA ALA A 90 -18.41 15.44 10.23
C ALA A 90 -19.64 16.36 10.19
N LYS A 91 -19.47 17.66 10.49
CA LYS A 91 -20.55 18.65 10.40
C LYS A 91 -21.11 18.81 8.97
N ARG A 92 -20.37 18.40 7.95
CA ARG A 92 -20.77 18.47 6.53
C ARG A 92 -21.23 17.12 5.94
N THR A 93 -21.02 16.04 6.70
CA THR A 93 -21.38 14.68 6.27
C THR A 93 -22.58 14.18 7.06
N THR A 94 -23.71 13.94 6.39
CA THR A 94 -24.90 13.38 7.07
C THR A 94 -24.81 11.87 7.16
N PHE A 95 -25.55 11.26 8.10
CA PHE A 95 -25.68 9.81 8.15
C PHE A 95 -26.21 9.22 6.85
N SER A 96 -27.15 9.89 6.19
CA SER A 96 -27.67 9.44 4.88
C SER A 96 -26.58 9.40 3.82
N THR A 97 -25.70 10.39 3.80
CA THR A 97 -24.53 10.40 2.88
C THR A 97 -23.59 9.26 3.22
N ALA A 98 -23.20 9.09 4.50
CA ALA A 98 -22.31 8.01 4.92
C ALA A 98 -22.91 6.63 4.60
N LYS A 99 -24.19 6.42 4.88
CA LYS A 99 -24.93 5.19 4.53
C LYS A 99 -24.89 4.89 3.03
N ALA A 100 -25.18 5.89 2.20
CA ALA A 100 -25.21 5.72 0.75
C ALA A 100 -23.81 5.42 0.14
N VAL A 101 -22.77 6.03 0.71
CA VAL A 101 -21.38 5.90 0.18
C VAL A 101 -20.71 4.63 0.68
N PHE A 102 -20.92 4.25 1.96
CA PHE A 102 -20.18 3.15 2.62
C PHE A 102 -21.02 1.90 2.87
N GLY A 103 -22.32 1.95 2.61
CA GLY A 103 -23.24 0.82 2.84
C GLY A 103 -23.57 0.58 4.31
N PHE A 104 -23.39 1.57 5.18
CA PHE A 104 -23.72 1.45 6.61
C PHE A 104 -25.20 1.22 6.85
N ASP A 105 -25.51 0.49 7.90
CA ASP A 105 -26.87 0.22 8.37
C ASP A 105 -27.04 0.52 9.86
N ALA A 106 -28.20 0.16 10.42
CA ALA A 106 -28.51 0.42 11.84
C ALA A 106 -27.66 -0.41 12.82
N SER A 107 -26.97 -1.46 12.37
CA SER A 107 -26.06 -2.30 13.18
C SER A 107 -24.62 -1.79 13.17
N THR A 108 -24.29 -0.86 12.28
CA THR A 108 -22.94 -0.31 12.16
C THR A 108 -22.58 0.50 13.41
N ASN A 109 -21.43 0.20 14.03
CA ASN A 109 -20.97 0.94 15.20
C ASN A 109 -20.67 2.42 14.86
N ILE A 110 -20.91 3.31 15.84
CA ILE A 110 -20.75 4.76 15.67
C ILE A 110 -19.31 5.14 15.31
N GLY A 111 -18.32 4.42 15.85
CA GLY A 111 -16.91 4.65 15.55
C GLY A 111 -16.60 4.48 14.07
N SER A 112 -17.07 3.39 13.44
CA SER A 112 -16.89 3.15 12.00
C SER A 112 -17.53 4.24 11.15
N ILE A 113 -18.69 4.79 11.59
CA ILE A 113 -19.35 5.90 10.89
C ILE A 113 -18.50 7.17 11.01
N PHE A 114 -18.02 7.50 12.21
CA PHE A 114 -17.19 8.69 12.45
C PHE A 114 -15.84 8.60 11.76
N TYR A 115 -15.23 7.39 11.69
CA TYR A 115 -13.95 7.15 11.05
C TYR A 115 -13.90 7.66 9.59
N THR A 116 -15.02 7.64 8.88
CA THR A 116 -15.07 8.17 7.50
C THR A 116 -14.64 9.64 7.41
N THR A 117 -14.80 10.39 8.51
CA THR A 117 -14.36 11.79 8.61
C THR A 117 -12.90 11.92 9.02
N MET A 118 -12.39 10.98 9.85
CA MET A 118 -10.97 10.89 10.20
C MET A 118 -10.11 10.61 8.98
N GLN A 119 -10.55 9.74 8.08
CA GLN A 119 -9.86 9.42 6.83
C GLN A 119 -9.67 10.65 5.92
N SER A 120 -10.49 11.69 6.06
CA SER A 120 -10.36 12.92 5.29
C SER A 120 -9.25 13.85 5.80
N VAL A 121 -8.85 13.72 7.05
CA VAL A 121 -7.98 14.68 7.76
C VAL A 121 -6.63 14.89 7.09
N PRO A 122 -5.89 13.85 6.67
CA PRO A 122 -4.57 14.06 6.04
C PRO A 122 -4.61 14.89 4.76
N ALA A 123 -5.77 14.93 4.08
CA ALA A 123 -5.93 15.78 2.89
C ALA A 123 -5.94 17.28 3.24
N PHE A 124 -6.26 17.65 4.48
CA PHE A 124 -6.43 19.03 4.93
C PHE A 124 -5.35 19.48 5.91
N LEU A 125 -4.72 18.55 6.60
CA LEU A 125 -3.72 18.83 7.63
C LEU A 125 -2.55 19.68 7.13
N PRO A 126 -1.98 19.46 5.92
CA PRO A 126 -0.93 20.34 5.41
C PRO A 126 -1.37 21.80 5.24
N SER A 127 -2.65 22.04 4.93
CA SER A 127 -3.19 23.41 4.84
C SER A 127 -3.36 24.04 6.22
N GLU A 128 -3.75 23.29 7.23
CA GLU A 128 -3.84 23.76 8.62
C GLU A 128 -2.46 24.12 9.17
N ASP A 129 -1.47 23.23 9.00
CA ASP A 129 -0.11 23.46 9.48
C ASP A 129 0.55 24.67 8.82
N ALA A 130 0.30 24.85 7.53
CA ALA A 130 0.86 25.98 6.76
C ALA A 130 0.09 27.29 6.95
N GLY A 131 -1.12 27.28 7.53
CA GLY A 131 -2.02 28.45 7.62
C GLY A 131 -2.43 29.02 6.26
N ARG A 132 -2.34 28.23 5.19
CA ARG A 132 -2.69 28.58 3.81
C ARG A 132 -3.09 27.34 3.01
N PRO A 133 -3.84 27.51 1.90
CA PRO A 133 -4.15 26.37 1.04
C PRO A 133 -2.89 25.65 0.52
N VAL A 134 -2.81 24.35 0.73
CA VAL A 134 -1.75 23.46 0.24
C VAL A 134 -2.40 22.36 -0.60
N PRO A 135 -2.06 22.24 -1.90
CA PRO A 135 -2.53 21.13 -2.73
C PRO A 135 -1.97 19.79 -2.24
N VAL A 136 -2.81 18.77 -2.24
CA VAL A 136 -2.45 17.41 -1.82
C VAL A 136 -2.77 16.42 -2.92
N VAL A 137 -1.84 15.49 -3.19
CA VAL A 137 -2.02 14.34 -4.08
C VAL A 137 -2.01 13.08 -3.24
N ILE A 138 -2.99 12.20 -3.44
CA ILE A 138 -3.17 10.98 -2.66
C ILE A 138 -3.13 9.77 -3.60
N PRO A 139 -1.98 9.08 -3.72
CA PRO A 139 -1.93 7.79 -4.38
C PRO A 139 -2.61 6.72 -3.50
N CYS A 140 -3.59 6.02 -4.05
CA CYS A 140 -4.37 5.04 -3.30
C CYS A 140 -4.93 3.94 -4.22
N GLY A 141 -5.45 2.87 -3.64
CA GLY A 141 -6.25 1.90 -4.36
C GLY A 141 -7.62 2.46 -4.71
N ILE A 142 -8.25 1.93 -5.77
CA ILE A 142 -9.60 2.36 -6.19
C ILE A 142 -10.65 2.13 -5.11
N ASP A 143 -10.43 1.18 -4.21
CA ASP A 143 -11.29 0.90 -3.05
C ASP A 143 -11.38 2.06 -2.05
N GLN A 144 -10.46 3.02 -2.11
CA GLN A 144 -10.45 4.23 -1.29
C GLN A 144 -11.25 5.40 -1.89
N ASP A 145 -11.73 5.29 -3.14
CA ASP A 145 -12.49 6.33 -3.83
C ASP A 145 -13.71 6.86 -3.02
N PRO A 146 -14.52 6.00 -2.35
CA PRO A 146 -15.65 6.47 -1.55
C PRO A 146 -15.25 7.48 -0.47
N HIS A 147 -14.16 7.25 0.25
CA HIS A 147 -13.66 8.17 1.28
C HIS A 147 -13.26 9.52 0.68
N PHE A 148 -12.56 9.48 -0.45
CA PHE A 148 -12.07 10.72 -1.06
C PHE A 148 -13.14 11.48 -1.85
N ARG A 149 -14.25 10.85 -2.24
CA ARG A 149 -15.44 11.58 -2.72
C ARG A 149 -16.01 12.46 -1.61
N VAL A 150 -16.26 11.89 -0.43
CA VAL A 150 -16.73 12.65 0.76
C VAL A 150 -15.73 13.76 1.12
N THR A 151 -14.44 13.45 1.11
CA THR A 151 -13.37 14.44 1.37
C THR A 151 -13.42 15.61 0.37
N ARG A 152 -13.54 15.33 -0.92
CA ARG A 152 -13.59 16.33 -1.98
C ARG A 152 -14.87 17.18 -1.92
N ASP A 153 -15.98 16.60 -1.49
CA ASP A 153 -17.24 17.33 -1.31
C ASP A 153 -17.18 18.27 -0.09
N ALA A 154 -16.51 17.85 0.99
CA ALA A 154 -16.31 18.66 2.18
C ALA A 154 -15.31 19.83 1.96
N ALA A 155 -14.28 19.63 1.14
CA ALA A 155 -13.15 20.55 0.98
C ALA A 155 -13.54 22.03 0.73
N PRO A 156 -14.43 22.37 -0.23
CA PRO A 156 -14.80 23.77 -0.49
C PRO A 156 -15.50 24.43 0.70
N HIS A 157 -16.29 23.66 1.46
CA HIS A 157 -17.00 24.17 2.64
C HIS A 157 -16.05 24.47 3.82
N LEU A 158 -14.86 23.92 3.78
CA LEU A 158 -13.82 24.10 4.81
C LEU A 158 -12.72 25.08 4.36
N GLY A 159 -12.80 25.58 3.13
CA GLY A 159 -11.82 26.51 2.56
C GLY A 159 -10.52 25.83 2.09
N TYR A 160 -10.55 24.49 1.88
CA TYR A 160 -9.38 23.74 1.44
C TYR A 160 -9.43 23.41 -0.07
N PRO A 161 -8.27 23.19 -0.70
CA PRO A 161 -8.21 22.60 -2.02
C PRO A 161 -8.78 21.18 -2.00
N LYS A 162 -9.46 20.80 -3.07
CA LYS A 162 -9.85 19.38 -3.27
C LYS A 162 -8.59 18.55 -3.51
N PRO A 163 -8.35 17.45 -2.78
CA PRO A 163 -7.20 16.59 -3.07
C PRO A 163 -7.30 15.97 -4.46
N ALA A 164 -6.17 15.84 -5.14
CA ALA A 164 -6.06 15.04 -6.34
C ALA A 164 -5.80 13.56 -5.96
N LEU A 165 -6.29 12.63 -6.79
CA LEU A 165 -6.13 11.20 -6.55
C LEU A 165 -5.36 10.55 -7.70
N ILE A 166 -4.48 9.60 -7.36
CA ILE A 166 -3.84 8.71 -8.33
C ILE A 166 -4.21 7.28 -7.93
N PHE A 167 -5.02 6.63 -8.75
CA PHE A 167 -5.42 5.24 -8.46
C PHE A 167 -4.35 4.26 -8.90
N CYS A 168 -3.74 3.60 -7.92
CA CYS A 168 -2.78 2.52 -8.14
C CYS A 168 -3.54 1.20 -8.41
N LYS A 169 -3.06 0.42 -9.38
CA LYS A 169 -3.56 -0.94 -9.59
C LYS A 169 -3.21 -1.82 -8.39
N MET A 170 -4.09 -2.77 -8.08
CA MET A 170 -3.81 -3.76 -7.05
C MET A 170 -2.69 -4.69 -7.51
N PHE A 171 -1.77 -5.02 -6.59
CA PHE A 171 -0.70 -5.97 -6.85
C PHE A 171 -1.24 -7.40 -6.79
N PRO A 172 -0.99 -8.25 -7.78
CA PRO A 172 -1.58 -9.59 -7.87
C PRO A 172 -0.99 -10.56 -6.84
N GLY A 173 -1.78 -11.56 -6.44
CA GLY A 173 -1.27 -12.70 -5.69
C GLY A 173 -0.50 -13.68 -6.60
N LEU A 174 0.38 -14.49 -6.01
CA LEU A 174 1.09 -15.55 -6.75
C LEU A 174 0.15 -16.63 -7.30
N ASN A 175 -1.06 -16.74 -6.76
CA ASN A 175 -2.12 -17.63 -7.26
C ASN A 175 -2.79 -17.16 -8.56
N GLY A 176 -2.40 -16.00 -9.09
CA GLY A 176 -2.99 -15.39 -10.28
C GLY A 176 -4.22 -14.53 -10.00
N GLY A 177 -4.64 -14.39 -8.74
CA GLY A 177 -5.70 -13.47 -8.34
C GLY A 177 -5.31 -12.00 -8.51
N ASP A 178 -6.30 -11.15 -8.73
CA ASP A 178 -6.07 -9.73 -9.04
C ASP A 178 -5.52 -8.90 -7.87
N LYS A 179 -5.65 -9.40 -6.64
CA LYS A 179 -5.19 -8.72 -5.42
C LYS A 179 -4.43 -9.70 -4.51
N MET A 180 -3.22 -9.30 -4.09
CA MET A 180 -2.50 -9.97 -3.01
C MET A 180 -3.24 -9.75 -1.69
N SER A 181 -3.41 -10.82 -0.90
CA SER A 181 -4.15 -10.79 0.36
C SER A 181 -3.42 -11.55 1.45
N SER A 182 -3.36 -10.97 2.65
CA SER A 182 -2.80 -11.62 3.83
C SER A 182 -3.57 -12.89 4.27
N SER A 183 -4.78 -13.12 3.76
CA SER A 183 -5.55 -14.34 4.04
C SER A 183 -5.05 -15.58 3.30
N ASP A 184 -4.25 -15.41 2.23
CA ASP A 184 -3.61 -16.50 1.48
C ASP A 184 -2.08 -16.38 1.60
N GLU A 185 -1.55 -16.98 2.66
CA GLU A 185 -0.11 -16.97 2.95
C GLU A 185 0.75 -17.59 1.83
N ASN A 186 0.21 -18.56 1.09
CA ASN A 186 0.96 -19.21 0.00
C ASN A 186 1.03 -18.36 -1.27
N ALA A 187 0.07 -17.47 -1.46
CA ALA A 187 0.04 -16.54 -2.59
C ALA A 187 0.64 -15.16 -2.28
N THR A 188 1.12 -14.95 -1.06
CA THR A 188 1.57 -13.65 -0.56
C THR A 188 3.05 -13.67 -0.19
N ILE A 189 3.84 -12.73 -0.73
CA ILE A 189 5.23 -12.51 -0.32
C ILE A 189 5.26 -11.41 0.74
N TYR A 190 5.68 -11.77 1.95
CA TYR A 190 5.86 -10.83 3.07
C TYR A 190 7.28 -10.25 3.08
N THR A 191 7.42 -9.04 3.65
CA THR A 191 8.73 -8.40 3.84
C THR A 191 9.65 -9.19 4.78
N THR A 192 9.08 -10.07 5.60
CA THR A 192 9.76 -10.95 6.56
C THR A 192 10.03 -12.35 6.01
N ASP A 193 9.65 -12.66 4.77
CA ASP A 193 9.87 -14.00 4.20
C ASP A 193 11.37 -14.32 4.07
N THR A 194 11.73 -15.55 4.43
CA THR A 194 13.08 -16.08 4.21
C THR A 194 13.28 -16.49 2.75
N PRO A 195 14.52 -16.60 2.25
CA PRO A 195 14.80 -17.07 0.89
C PRO A 195 14.18 -18.45 0.58
N LYS A 196 14.12 -19.34 1.58
CA LYS A 196 13.45 -20.63 1.46
C LYS A 196 11.93 -20.50 1.29
N ALA A 197 11.31 -19.60 2.04
CA ALA A 197 9.87 -19.32 1.91
C ALA A 197 9.54 -18.73 0.56
N VAL A 198 10.30 -17.73 0.10
CA VAL A 198 10.16 -17.11 -1.24
C VAL A 198 10.25 -18.17 -2.34
N LYS A 199 11.30 -19.02 -2.32
CA LYS A 199 11.49 -20.08 -3.31
C LYS A 199 10.29 -21.04 -3.34
N LYS A 200 9.77 -21.43 -2.17
CA LYS A 200 8.60 -22.31 -2.07
C LYS A 200 7.34 -21.64 -2.65
N LYS A 201 7.08 -20.38 -2.32
CA LYS A 201 5.90 -19.63 -2.76
C LYS A 201 5.95 -19.35 -4.27
N VAL A 202 7.06 -18.82 -4.78
CA VAL A 202 7.26 -18.55 -6.22
C VAL A 202 7.24 -19.85 -7.03
N GLY A 203 7.81 -20.94 -6.50
CA GLY A 203 7.75 -22.26 -7.13
C GLY A 203 6.33 -22.74 -7.43
N ARG A 204 5.35 -22.36 -6.60
CA ARG A 204 3.92 -22.69 -6.76
C ARG A 204 3.11 -21.62 -7.51
N ALA A 205 3.74 -20.51 -7.89
CA ALA A 205 3.05 -19.40 -8.53
C ALA A 205 2.32 -19.85 -9.80
N PHE A 206 1.13 -19.30 -10.00
CA PHE A 206 0.37 -19.45 -11.23
C PHE A 206 1.14 -18.84 -12.41
N THR A 207 1.18 -19.56 -13.52
CA THR A 207 1.85 -19.10 -14.74
C THR A 207 0.93 -19.29 -15.95
N GLY A 208 1.17 -18.51 -16.99
CA GLY A 208 0.50 -18.70 -18.28
C GLY A 208 1.16 -19.79 -19.14
N GLY A 209 1.88 -20.75 -18.54
CA GLY A 209 2.52 -21.85 -19.26
C GLY A 209 1.57 -22.96 -19.65
N ARG A 210 2.10 -23.93 -20.41
CA ARG A 210 1.38 -25.11 -20.88
C ARG A 210 1.59 -26.29 -19.92
N VAL A 211 0.82 -27.36 -20.14
CA VAL A 211 0.84 -28.57 -19.28
C VAL A 211 2.18 -29.31 -19.40
N SER A 212 2.77 -29.35 -20.59
CA SER A 212 4.06 -30.01 -20.81
C SER A 212 5.11 -29.06 -21.35
N VAL A 213 6.40 -29.44 -21.18
CA VAL A 213 7.53 -28.69 -21.76
C VAL A 213 7.47 -28.67 -23.28
N GLU A 214 7.05 -29.77 -23.91
CA GLU A 214 6.92 -29.88 -25.36
C GLU A 214 5.85 -28.90 -25.89
N GLU A 215 4.67 -28.87 -25.25
CA GLU A 215 3.64 -27.92 -25.59
C GLU A 215 4.09 -26.46 -25.39
N GLN A 216 4.80 -26.20 -24.28
CA GLN A 216 5.35 -24.87 -24.01
C GLN A 216 6.32 -24.43 -25.09
N ARG A 217 7.23 -25.32 -25.52
CA ARG A 217 8.20 -25.04 -26.59
C ARG A 217 7.52 -24.83 -27.95
N LYS A 218 6.43 -25.57 -28.23
CA LYS A 218 5.71 -25.51 -29.52
C LYS A 218 4.72 -24.36 -29.62
N LEU A 219 3.95 -24.11 -28.55
CA LEU A 219 2.82 -23.18 -28.56
C LEU A 219 3.08 -21.87 -27.81
N GLY A 220 4.17 -21.80 -27.06
CA GLY A 220 4.46 -20.70 -26.16
C GLY A 220 3.50 -20.58 -24.98
N GLY A 221 3.78 -19.63 -24.10
CA GLY A 221 2.96 -19.26 -22.97
C GLY A 221 2.20 -17.95 -23.15
N ASN A 222 1.39 -17.61 -22.15
CA ASN A 222 0.67 -16.35 -22.09
C ASN A 222 1.18 -15.50 -20.91
N PRO A 223 2.03 -14.47 -21.14
CA PRO A 223 2.55 -13.62 -20.08
C PRO A 223 1.46 -12.75 -19.42
N GLU A 224 0.37 -12.39 -20.12
CA GLU A 224 -0.68 -11.48 -19.62
C GLU A 224 -1.42 -12.03 -18.39
N VAL A 225 -1.57 -13.35 -18.30
CA VAL A 225 -2.22 -14.01 -17.15
C VAL A 225 -1.21 -14.48 -16.10
N CYS A 226 0.09 -14.44 -16.42
CA CYS A 226 1.16 -15.02 -15.61
C CYS A 226 1.49 -14.13 -14.39
N ALA A 227 1.32 -14.66 -13.18
CA ALA A 227 1.70 -13.95 -11.95
C ALA A 227 3.21 -13.59 -11.94
N VAL A 228 4.08 -14.52 -12.38
CA VAL A 228 5.53 -14.30 -12.42
C VAL A 228 5.90 -13.14 -13.35
N PHE A 229 5.24 -13.03 -14.52
CA PHE A 229 5.43 -11.90 -15.43
C PHE A 229 4.93 -10.60 -14.82
N LYS A 230 3.74 -10.59 -14.19
CA LYS A 230 3.19 -9.41 -13.53
C LYS A 230 4.09 -8.88 -12.40
N TYR A 231 4.75 -9.76 -11.64
CA TYR A 231 5.71 -9.33 -10.61
C TYR A 231 6.92 -8.61 -11.22
N ASN A 232 7.47 -9.12 -12.34
CA ASN A 232 8.53 -8.42 -13.07
C ASN A 232 8.02 -7.07 -13.60
N PHE A 233 6.85 -7.03 -14.22
CA PHE A 233 6.24 -5.82 -14.75
C PHE A 233 6.05 -4.72 -13.69
N TYR A 234 5.57 -5.08 -12.49
CA TYR A 234 5.24 -4.07 -11.49
C TYR A 234 6.43 -3.64 -10.61
N LEU A 235 7.40 -4.54 -10.33
CA LEU A 235 8.42 -4.27 -9.30
C LEU A 235 9.85 -4.68 -9.67
N PHE A 236 10.06 -5.76 -10.43
CA PHE A 236 11.36 -6.40 -10.47
C PHE A 236 12.12 -6.27 -11.80
N GLU A 237 11.50 -5.75 -12.86
CA GLU A 237 12.19 -5.43 -14.11
C GLU A 237 11.93 -3.97 -14.49
N PRO A 238 12.87 -3.06 -14.21
CA PRO A 238 12.70 -1.64 -14.52
C PRO A 238 12.95 -1.30 -16.00
N ASP A 239 13.54 -2.23 -16.77
CA ASP A 239 13.84 -2.03 -18.18
C ASP A 239 12.71 -2.61 -19.06
N ASP A 240 11.94 -1.73 -19.69
CA ASP A 240 10.84 -2.10 -20.57
C ASP A 240 11.31 -2.96 -21.77
N ALA A 241 12.52 -2.74 -22.29
CA ALA A 241 13.05 -3.53 -23.40
C ALA A 241 13.29 -4.99 -22.98
N ARG A 242 13.87 -5.19 -21.79
CA ARG A 242 14.06 -6.53 -21.21
C ARG A 242 12.75 -7.21 -20.85
N LEU A 243 11.78 -6.44 -20.34
CA LEU A 243 10.46 -6.96 -20.03
C LEU A 243 9.73 -7.42 -21.29
N ASN A 244 9.80 -6.63 -22.38
CA ASN A 244 9.21 -6.99 -23.67
C ASN A 244 9.92 -8.21 -24.27
N GLU A 245 11.24 -8.29 -24.19
CA GLU A 245 12.00 -9.47 -24.63
C GLU A 245 11.57 -10.74 -23.87
N LEU A 246 11.38 -10.64 -22.55
CA LEU A 246 10.88 -11.73 -21.71
C LEU A 246 9.49 -12.19 -22.17
N ALA A 247 8.59 -11.24 -22.46
CA ALA A 247 7.26 -11.54 -22.96
C ALA A 247 7.30 -12.26 -24.30
N ASP A 248 8.15 -11.80 -25.23
CA ASP A 248 8.29 -12.39 -26.55
C ASP A 248 8.89 -13.80 -26.49
N LYS A 249 9.92 -14.01 -25.69
CA LYS A 249 10.48 -15.34 -25.43
C LYS A 249 9.44 -16.30 -24.83
N CYS A 250 8.62 -15.81 -23.92
CA CYS A 250 7.51 -16.60 -23.35
C CYS A 250 6.50 -17.01 -24.43
N ARG A 251 6.02 -16.07 -25.25
CA ARG A 251 5.05 -16.33 -26.32
C ARG A 251 5.58 -17.27 -27.41
N LYS A 252 6.89 -17.22 -27.67
CA LYS A 252 7.55 -18.11 -28.66
C LYS A 252 7.98 -19.47 -28.10
N GLY A 253 7.79 -19.72 -26.78
CA GLY A 253 8.22 -20.95 -26.14
C GLY A 253 9.75 -21.07 -25.98
N GLU A 254 10.48 -19.96 -26.11
CA GLU A 254 11.94 -19.91 -25.99
C GLU A 254 12.43 -19.95 -24.55
N ILE A 255 11.53 -19.61 -23.58
CA ILE A 255 11.79 -19.68 -22.14
C ILE A 255 10.76 -20.55 -21.44
N LEU A 256 11.18 -21.28 -20.41
CA LEU A 256 10.30 -22.11 -19.59
C LEU A 256 9.87 -21.38 -18.29
N CYS A 257 8.69 -21.72 -17.80
CA CYS A 257 8.17 -21.13 -16.55
C CYS A 257 9.10 -21.36 -15.34
N GLY A 258 9.82 -22.48 -15.29
CA GLY A 258 10.81 -22.79 -14.25
C GLY A 258 11.97 -21.77 -14.23
N GLU A 259 12.46 -21.39 -15.40
CA GLU A 259 13.53 -20.38 -15.55
C GLU A 259 13.06 -19.00 -15.08
N CYS A 260 11.85 -18.59 -15.51
CA CYS A 260 11.25 -17.34 -15.05
C CYS A 260 11.04 -17.31 -13.53
N LYS A 261 10.59 -18.42 -12.93
CA LYS A 261 10.40 -18.56 -11.47
C LYS A 261 11.73 -18.47 -10.72
N MET A 262 12.80 -19.06 -11.22
CA MET A 262 14.12 -18.96 -10.61
C MET A 262 14.61 -17.50 -10.62
N CYS A 263 14.58 -16.84 -11.79
CA CYS A 263 14.99 -15.45 -11.92
C CYS A 263 14.18 -14.52 -11.00
N LEU A 264 12.85 -14.68 -10.94
CA LEU A 264 12.01 -13.88 -10.03
C LEU A 264 12.34 -14.15 -8.56
N THR A 265 12.61 -15.41 -8.20
CA THR A 265 13.01 -15.79 -6.82
C THR A 265 14.27 -15.06 -6.38
N GLU A 266 15.28 -15.02 -7.24
CA GLU A 266 16.55 -14.31 -6.98
C GLU A 266 16.31 -12.81 -6.79
N ARG A 267 15.55 -12.18 -7.68
CA ARG A 267 15.23 -10.76 -7.60
C ARG A 267 14.46 -10.41 -6.31
N ILE A 268 13.47 -11.22 -5.94
CA ILE A 268 12.73 -11.03 -4.68
C ILE A 268 13.67 -11.18 -3.49
N ASN A 269 14.54 -12.19 -3.47
CA ASN A 269 15.46 -12.40 -2.35
C ASN A 269 16.43 -11.23 -2.18
N VAL A 270 17.04 -10.73 -3.24
CA VAL A 270 17.91 -9.55 -3.20
C VAL A 270 17.18 -8.33 -2.68
N PHE A 271 15.94 -8.12 -3.14
CA PHE A 271 15.10 -7.00 -2.66
C PHE A 271 14.79 -7.13 -1.17
N LEU A 272 14.34 -8.31 -0.71
CA LEU A 272 13.95 -8.54 0.68
C LEU A 272 15.15 -8.47 1.63
N GLU A 273 16.30 -9.00 1.25
CA GLU A 273 17.54 -8.91 2.05
C GLU A 273 17.90 -7.44 2.31
N GLY A 274 18.00 -6.63 1.26
CA GLY A 274 18.27 -5.21 1.41
C GLY A 274 17.16 -4.46 2.14
N HIS A 275 15.89 -4.86 1.99
CA HIS A 275 14.78 -4.26 2.72
C HIS A 275 14.86 -4.57 4.22
N GLN A 276 15.13 -5.84 4.58
CA GLN A 276 15.25 -6.28 5.98
C GLN A 276 16.41 -5.59 6.70
N GLU A 277 17.56 -5.43 6.02
CA GLU A 277 18.69 -4.65 6.58
C GLU A 277 18.32 -3.19 6.84
N ARG A 278 17.64 -2.53 5.89
CA ARG A 278 17.17 -1.15 6.06
C ARG A 278 16.10 -1.04 7.15
N ARG A 279 15.25 -2.07 7.29
CA ARG A 279 14.23 -2.13 8.32
C ARG A 279 14.82 -2.17 9.74
N GLU A 280 15.92 -2.89 9.93
CA GLU A 280 16.63 -2.85 11.21
C GLU A 280 17.16 -1.43 11.53
N LYS A 281 17.75 -0.74 10.54
CA LYS A 281 18.21 0.65 10.68
C LYS A 281 17.06 1.64 10.87
N ALA A 282 15.88 1.33 10.36
CA ALA A 282 14.70 2.17 10.52
C ALA A 282 14.27 2.34 11.98
N LYS A 283 14.61 1.39 12.87
CA LYS A 283 14.33 1.49 14.31
C LYS A 283 14.97 2.72 14.95
N ASP A 284 16.13 3.14 14.46
CA ASP A 284 16.88 4.27 15.00
C ASP A 284 16.33 5.63 14.54
N ILE A 285 15.59 5.67 13.44
CA ILE A 285 15.15 6.92 12.81
C ILE A 285 13.62 7.10 12.74
N VAL A 286 12.85 6.05 12.96
CA VAL A 286 11.38 6.12 12.85
C VAL A 286 10.76 7.12 13.83
N GLY A 287 11.36 7.30 14.99
CA GLY A 287 10.95 8.29 16.00
C GLY A 287 11.05 9.74 15.49
N ASP A 288 12.08 10.05 14.73
CA ASP A 288 12.31 11.40 14.18
C ASP A 288 11.32 11.75 13.05
N MET A 289 10.70 10.73 12.47
CA MET A 289 9.72 10.89 11.39
C MET A 289 8.27 10.98 11.90
N THR A 290 8.02 10.87 13.21
CA THR A 290 6.68 10.99 13.77
C THR A 290 6.14 12.42 13.63
N TYR A 291 4.86 12.54 13.34
CA TYR A 291 4.17 13.82 13.33
C TYR A 291 4.00 14.33 14.77
N ASP A 292 4.39 15.58 15.05
CA ASP A 292 4.42 16.18 16.38
C ASP A 292 5.29 15.43 17.43
N GLY A 293 6.18 14.54 17.01
CA GLY A 293 7.17 13.91 17.93
C GLY A 293 6.55 12.95 18.94
N PHE A 294 5.44 12.26 18.61
CA PHE A 294 4.90 11.26 19.52
C PHE A 294 5.86 10.07 19.72
N GLU A 295 5.78 9.44 20.87
CA GLU A 295 6.50 8.19 21.17
C GLU A 295 5.66 6.97 20.75
N TRP A 296 6.36 6.00 20.14
CA TRP A 296 5.75 4.74 19.67
C TRP A 296 5.28 3.82 20.80
#